data_e584776d6e3d568bc736c5f549761ed0
#
_entry.id   e584776d6e3d568bc736c5f549761ed0
#
_cell.length_a   1.000
_cell.length_b   1.000
_cell.length_c   1.000
_cell.angle_alpha   90.00
_cell.angle_beta   90.00
_cell.angle_gamma   90.00
#
_symmetry.space_group_name_H-M   'P 1'
#
loop_
_entity.id
_entity.type
_entity.pdbx_description
1 polymer ?
#
loop_
_entity_poly.entity_id
_entity_poly.type
_entity_poly.pdbx_seq_one_letter_code
_entity_poly.pdbx_strand_id
1 'polypeptide(L)'
;MVPTVTLSAPHNTDRDQLDAVTLECCPLSEGPLDAPDAQRLAGMLKALAEPMRLRLLSHVAAQGCAAVCSCDLTEELGISQPTVSHHMKKLVDAGLLTRERRGTRAHYSVIPEAFAELRRVLDLG
;
A
#
# COMPACT_ATOMS: atom_id res chain seq x y z
N MET A 1 -10.09 16.85 10.70
CA MET A 1 -10.89 16.73 11.26
C MET A 1 -11.25 16.24 11.50
N VAL A 2 -11.15 16.03 10.98
CA VAL A 2 -12.03 15.68 11.56
C VAL A 2 -12.33 15.18 11.64
N PRO A 3 -12.11 15.20 11.04
CA PRO A 3 -12.81 14.84 11.62
C PRO A 3 -13.14 14.32 11.75
N THR A 4 -13.15 14.22 11.57
CA THR A 4 -13.94 13.91 12.13
C THR A 4 -14.28 13.32 12.40
N VAL A 5 -14.00 13.27 12.14
CA VAL A 5 -14.83 12.94 12.68
C VAL A 5 -15.37 12.74 12.89
N THR A 6 -15.47 12.86 12.45
CA THR A 6 -16.44 12.94 12.90
C THR A 6 -16.94 12.65 13.00
N LEU A 7 -16.94 12.61 12.72
CA LEU A 7 -17.86 12.51 13.13
C LEU A 7 -18.48 12.68 13.03
N SER A 8 -18.43 12.75 12.37
CA SER A 8 -19.37 13.02 12.51
C SER A 8 -19.91 12.85 12.35
N ALA A 9 -19.80 12.88 11.86
CA ALA A 9 -20.63 12.96 11.96
C ALA A 9 -21.08 12.84 11.86
N PRO A 10 -21.07 12.82 11.64
CA PRO A 10 -21.78 12.88 11.68
C PRO A 10 -22.20 12.63 11.56
N HIS A 11 -22.28 12.62 11.16
CA HIS A 11 -23.08 12.59 11.32
C HIS A 11 -23.73 12.64 11.12
N ASN A 12 -24.00 12.94 10.68
CA ASN A 12 -24.90 12.99 10.49
C ASN A 12 -25.56 13.25 10.18
N THR A 13 -25.94 13.72 10.08
CA THR A 13 -26.68 14.04 9.80
C THR A 13 -27.60 13.98 9.10
N ASP A 14 -28.22 14.37 9.00
CA ASP A 14 -29.04 14.31 7.99
C ASP A 14 -28.52 13.44 6.97
N ARG A 15 -28.54 12.34 6.98
CA ARG A 15 -27.99 11.46 6.17
C ARG A 15 -28.85 10.96 5.15
N ASP A 16 -30.11 11.23 5.18
CA ASP A 16 -31.00 10.69 4.24
C ASP A 16 -30.58 11.00 2.86
N GLN A 17 -30.61 12.19 2.47
CA GLN A 17 -30.25 12.44 1.12
C GLN A 17 -28.80 12.27 0.94
N LEU A 18 -28.09 12.20 2.01
CA LEU A 18 -26.71 11.94 1.92
C LEU A 18 -26.42 10.50 1.71
N ASP A 19 -27.40 9.65 1.80
CA ASP A 19 -27.17 8.26 1.77
C ASP A 19 -26.37 7.81 0.61
N ALA A 20 -26.78 8.08 -0.55
CA ALA A 20 -26.12 7.63 -1.74
C ALA A 20 -24.69 8.15 -1.78
N VAL A 21 -24.55 9.42 -1.48
CA VAL A 21 -23.23 10.04 -1.53
C VAL A 21 -22.34 9.45 -0.45
N THR A 22 -22.87 9.28 0.72
CA THR A 22 -22.11 8.76 1.83
C THR A 22 -21.62 7.36 1.51
N LEU A 23 -22.46 6.54 0.95
CA LEU A 23 -22.08 5.19 0.63
C LEU A 23 -20.98 5.15 -0.40
N GLU A 24 -21.01 6.07 -1.34
CA GLU A 24 -20.00 6.10 -2.36
C GLU A 24 -18.65 6.55 -1.82
N CYS A 25 -18.68 7.27 -0.73
CA CYS A 25 -17.44 7.75 -0.15
C CYS A 25 -16.72 6.70 0.67
N CYS A 26 -17.37 5.60 0.97
CA CYS A 26 -16.77 4.57 1.80
C CYS A 26 -16.74 3.25 1.06
N PRO A 27 -15.58 2.83 0.58
CA PRO A 27 -15.49 1.59 -0.17
C PRO A 27 -15.93 0.37 0.62
N LEU A 28 -15.75 0.40 1.93
CA LEU A 28 -16.18 -0.72 2.74
C LEU A 28 -17.69 -0.88 2.77
N SER A 29 -18.42 0.16 2.37
CA SER A 29 -19.86 0.07 2.33
C SER A 29 -20.38 -0.78 1.18
N GLU A 30 -19.50 -1.18 0.27
CA GLU A 30 -19.87 -2.07 -0.82
C GLU A 30 -20.06 -3.49 -0.35
N GLY A 31 -19.86 -3.71 0.93
CA GLY A 31 -20.07 -5.01 1.51
C GLY A 31 -18.83 -5.51 2.21
N PRO A 32 -18.99 -6.53 3.02
CA PRO A 32 -17.83 -7.08 3.74
C PRO A 32 -16.89 -7.81 2.78
N LEU A 33 -15.64 -7.87 3.17
CA LEU A 33 -14.64 -8.61 2.41
C LEU A 33 -14.86 -10.10 2.62
N ASP A 34 -14.71 -10.87 1.54
CA ASP A 34 -14.73 -12.33 1.73
C ASP A 34 -13.37 -12.78 2.25
N ALA A 35 -13.30 -14.07 2.63
CA ALA A 35 -12.09 -14.57 3.25
C ALA A 35 -10.86 -14.49 2.35
N PRO A 36 -10.93 -14.85 1.06
CA PRO A 36 -9.75 -14.73 0.21
C PRO A 36 -9.26 -13.28 0.06
N ASP A 37 -10.18 -12.34 -0.11
CA ASP A 37 -9.80 -10.94 -0.22
C ASP A 37 -9.19 -10.43 1.08
N ALA A 38 -9.78 -10.81 2.21
CA ALA A 38 -9.24 -10.39 3.50
C ALA A 38 -7.84 -10.93 3.71
N GLN A 39 -7.59 -12.17 3.33
CA GLN A 39 -6.27 -12.76 3.45
C GLN A 39 -5.25 -12.04 2.58
N ARG A 40 -5.64 -11.74 1.35
CA ARG A 40 -4.74 -11.08 0.42
C ARG A 40 -4.38 -9.69 0.91
N LEU A 41 -5.38 -8.93 1.31
CA LEU A 41 -5.15 -7.57 1.79
C LEU A 41 -4.38 -7.56 3.10
N ALA A 42 -4.67 -8.50 3.97
CA ALA A 42 -3.92 -8.61 5.22
C ALA A 42 -2.45 -8.92 4.96
N GLY A 43 -2.16 -9.75 3.96
CA GLY A 43 -0.79 -10.04 3.59
C GLY A 43 -0.05 -8.80 3.13
N MET A 44 -0.71 -7.96 2.35
CA MET A 44 -0.13 -6.71 1.90
C MET A 44 0.16 -5.78 3.09
N LEU A 45 -0.80 -5.64 3.98
CA LEU A 45 -0.64 -4.77 5.14
C LEU A 45 0.44 -5.29 6.08
N LYS A 46 0.53 -6.61 6.23
CA LYS A 46 1.57 -7.20 7.03
C LYS A 46 2.95 -6.91 6.48
N ALA A 47 3.10 -7.00 5.16
CA ALA A 47 4.37 -6.70 4.54
C ALA A 47 4.76 -5.24 4.75
N LEU A 48 3.78 -4.36 4.81
CA LEU A 48 4.03 -2.94 5.01
C LEU A 48 4.27 -2.57 6.48
N ALA A 49 3.88 -3.43 7.41
CA ALA A 49 3.93 -3.10 8.84
C ALA A 49 5.30 -3.38 9.43
N GLU A 50 6.35 -2.94 8.76
CA GLU A 50 7.71 -3.09 9.23
C GLU A 50 8.48 -1.85 8.79
N PRO A 51 9.15 -1.15 9.71
CA PRO A 51 9.70 0.19 9.40
C PRO A 51 10.67 0.21 8.23
N MET A 52 11.57 -0.77 8.15
CA MET A 52 12.54 -0.75 7.06
C MET A 52 11.87 -1.00 5.71
N ARG A 53 10.85 -1.85 5.69
CA ARG A 53 10.14 -2.10 4.44
C ARG A 53 9.37 -0.87 3.99
N LEU A 54 8.80 -0.11 4.92
CA LEU A 54 8.15 1.15 4.56
C LEU A 54 9.16 2.14 3.99
N ARG A 55 10.35 2.20 4.58
CA ARG A 55 11.38 3.09 4.07
C ARG A 55 11.82 2.69 2.67
N LEU A 56 12.05 1.39 2.46
CA LEU A 56 12.44 0.90 1.14
C LEU A 56 11.36 1.19 0.11
N LEU A 57 10.11 0.91 0.47
CA LEU A 57 9.00 1.17 -0.44
C LEU A 57 8.91 2.65 -0.78
N SER A 58 9.11 3.53 0.19
CA SER A 58 9.02 4.95 -0.07
C SER A 58 10.10 5.41 -1.04
N HIS A 59 11.29 4.83 -0.98
CA HIS A 59 12.33 5.17 -1.93
C HIS A 59 11.98 4.69 -3.34
N VAL A 60 11.41 3.49 -3.46
CA VAL A 60 11.02 3.00 -4.77
C VAL A 60 9.87 3.86 -5.33
N ALA A 61 8.90 4.16 -4.49
CA ALA A 61 7.73 4.94 -4.92
C ALA A 61 8.12 6.35 -5.34
N ALA A 62 9.14 6.91 -4.72
CA ALA A 62 9.58 8.27 -5.05
C ALA A 62 10.11 8.38 -6.47
N GLN A 63 10.50 7.27 -7.08
CA GLN A 63 10.99 7.27 -8.45
C GLN A 63 9.86 7.16 -9.48
N GLY A 64 8.62 7.10 -9.01
CA GLY A 64 7.47 7.03 -9.91
C GLY A 64 7.44 5.73 -10.66
N CYS A 65 7.44 5.80 -11.97
CA CYS A 65 7.35 4.61 -12.81
C CYS A 65 8.70 3.98 -13.10
N ALA A 66 9.78 4.60 -12.70
CA ALA A 66 11.12 4.08 -12.99
C ALA A 66 11.46 2.95 -12.03
N ALA A 67 12.12 1.93 -12.56
CA ALA A 67 12.60 0.83 -11.73
C ALA A 67 13.83 1.29 -10.94
N VAL A 68 13.97 0.80 -9.72
CA VAL A 68 15.03 1.20 -8.82
C VAL A 68 15.97 0.03 -8.58
N CYS A 69 17.25 0.27 -8.75
CA CYS A 69 18.27 -0.75 -8.52
C CYS A 69 18.41 -1.02 -7.04
N SER A 70 18.59 -2.29 -6.67
CA SER A 70 18.85 -2.64 -5.28
C SER A 70 20.14 -1.99 -4.78
N CYS A 71 21.08 -1.73 -5.67
CA CYS A 71 22.33 -1.08 -5.30
C CYS A 71 22.11 0.34 -4.81
N ASP A 72 21.13 1.05 -5.40
CA ASP A 72 20.79 2.39 -4.94
C ASP A 72 20.19 2.35 -3.54
N LEU A 73 19.40 1.32 -3.27
CA LEU A 73 18.75 1.19 -1.97
C LEU A 73 19.76 0.91 -0.87
N THR A 74 20.76 0.09 -1.14
CA THR A 74 21.81 -0.17 -0.14
C THR A 74 22.57 1.11 0.18
N GLU A 75 22.86 1.88 -0.84
CA GLU A 75 23.61 3.11 -0.66
C GLU A 75 22.80 4.16 0.10
N GLU A 76 21.53 4.34 -0.30
CA GLU A 76 20.69 5.35 0.29
C GLU A 76 20.42 5.07 1.77
N LEU A 77 20.20 3.81 2.12
CA LEU A 77 19.77 3.46 3.46
C LEU A 77 20.90 2.95 4.35
N GLY A 78 22.09 2.74 3.77
CA GLY A 78 23.22 2.29 4.54
C GLY A 78 23.05 0.90 5.11
N ILE A 79 22.35 0.01 4.40
CA ILE A 79 22.14 -1.35 4.84
C ILE A 79 22.71 -2.31 3.81
N SER A 80 22.92 -3.55 4.23
CA SER A 80 23.60 -4.53 3.40
C SER A 80 22.69 -5.03 2.28
N GLN A 81 23.30 -5.54 1.23
CA GLN A 81 22.56 -6.11 0.11
C GLN A 81 21.66 -7.27 0.53
N PRO A 82 22.12 -8.22 1.36
CA PRO A 82 21.21 -9.28 1.79
C PRO A 82 20.01 -8.76 2.57
N THR A 83 20.18 -7.70 3.36
CA THR A 83 19.07 -7.11 4.11
C THR A 83 18.06 -6.50 3.16
N VAL A 84 18.54 -5.75 2.15
CA VAL A 84 17.66 -5.18 1.13
C VAL A 84 16.89 -6.31 0.43
N SER A 85 17.62 -7.33 -0.02
CA SER A 85 17.00 -8.43 -0.76
C SER A 85 15.94 -9.13 0.06
N HIS A 86 16.19 -9.32 1.35
CA HIS A 86 15.24 -9.99 2.23
C HIS A 86 13.93 -9.20 2.34
N HIS A 87 14.04 -7.90 2.59
CA HIS A 87 12.85 -7.06 2.72
C HIS A 87 12.12 -6.90 1.40
N MET A 88 12.86 -6.73 0.32
CA MET A 88 12.24 -6.55 -0.99
C MET A 88 11.51 -7.81 -1.43
N LYS A 89 12.05 -8.98 -1.07
CA LYS A 89 11.35 -10.23 -1.39
C LYS A 89 9.99 -10.28 -0.70
N LYS A 90 9.93 -9.84 0.55
CA LYS A 90 8.64 -9.81 1.25
C LYS A 90 7.64 -8.91 0.55
N LEU A 91 8.10 -7.77 0.06
CA LEU A 91 7.21 -6.84 -0.65
C LEU A 91 6.77 -7.40 -2.00
N VAL A 92 7.67 -8.09 -2.69
CA VAL A 92 7.33 -8.72 -3.97
C VAL A 92 6.35 -9.86 -3.75
N ASP A 93 6.60 -10.69 -2.74
CA ASP A 93 5.72 -11.83 -2.44
C ASP A 93 4.32 -11.37 -2.05
N ALA A 94 4.22 -10.20 -1.44
CA ALA A 94 2.92 -9.64 -1.07
C ALA A 94 2.20 -8.97 -2.25
N GLY A 95 2.83 -8.91 -3.40
CA GLY A 95 2.20 -8.33 -4.59
C GLY A 95 2.28 -6.83 -4.66
N LEU A 96 3.18 -6.21 -3.91
CA LEU A 96 3.30 -4.75 -3.88
C LEU A 96 4.34 -4.22 -4.85
N LEU A 97 5.34 -5.03 -5.16
CA LEU A 97 6.42 -4.65 -6.07
C LEU A 97 6.65 -5.74 -7.09
N THR A 98 7.18 -5.36 -8.24
CA THR A 98 7.73 -6.31 -9.19
C THR A 98 9.24 -6.28 -9.10
N ARG A 99 9.86 -7.38 -9.47
CA ARG A 99 11.30 -7.50 -9.49
C ARG A 99 11.74 -7.89 -10.90
N GLU A 100 12.70 -7.18 -11.42
CA GLU A 100 13.21 -7.44 -12.75
C GLU A 100 14.72 -7.55 -12.66
N ARG A 101 15.28 -8.55 -13.35
CA ARG A 101 16.72 -8.70 -13.36
C ARG A 101 17.29 -8.00 -14.56
N ARG A 102 18.28 -7.18 -14.35
CA ARG A 102 19.01 -6.52 -15.42
C ARG A 102 20.48 -6.79 -15.21
N GLY A 103 21.00 -7.74 -15.99
CA GLY A 103 22.35 -8.20 -15.77
C GLY A 103 22.45 -8.94 -14.46
N THR A 104 23.34 -8.50 -13.58
CA THR A 104 23.51 -9.11 -12.28
C THR A 104 22.73 -8.41 -11.18
N ARG A 105 21.94 -7.39 -11.52
CA ARG A 105 21.28 -6.57 -10.53
C ARG A 105 19.78 -6.71 -10.59
N ALA A 106 19.16 -6.61 -9.42
CA ALA A 106 17.72 -6.62 -9.32
C ALA A 106 17.20 -5.19 -9.35
N HIS A 107 16.11 -4.97 -10.06
CA HIS A 107 15.43 -3.68 -10.12
C HIS A 107 13.99 -3.87 -9.69
N TYR A 108 13.46 -2.92 -8.95
CA TYR A 108 12.15 -3.03 -8.33
C TYR A 108 11.26 -1.88 -8.78
N SER A 109 9.99 -2.18 -9.00
CA SER A 109 9.01 -1.18 -9.38
C SER A 109 7.72 -1.41 -8.59
N VAL A 110 7.01 -0.32 -8.32
CA VAL A 110 5.72 -0.38 -7.64
C VAL A 110 4.67 -0.97 -8.57
N ILE A 111 3.76 -1.77 -8.01
CA ILE A 111 2.58 -2.23 -8.73
C ILE A 111 1.44 -1.29 -8.36
N PRO A 112 1.08 -0.34 -9.25
CA PRO A 112 0.10 0.70 -8.87
C PRO A 112 -1.26 0.13 -8.50
N GLU A 113 -1.67 -0.96 -9.15
CA GLU A 113 -2.97 -1.55 -8.89
C GLU A 113 -3.10 -2.06 -7.46
N ALA A 114 -2.00 -2.57 -6.89
CA ALA A 114 -2.02 -3.06 -5.53
C ALA A 114 -2.28 -1.92 -4.55
N PHE A 115 -1.65 -0.78 -4.79
CA PHE A 115 -1.83 0.37 -3.92
C PHE A 115 -3.17 1.03 -4.12
N ALA A 116 -3.69 1.01 -5.33
CA ALA A 116 -5.04 1.50 -5.58
C ALA A 116 -6.06 0.69 -4.80
N GLU A 117 -5.86 -0.62 -4.75
CA GLU A 117 -6.75 -1.49 -4.02
C GLU A 117 -6.68 -1.23 -2.51
N LEU A 118 -5.47 -1.10 -1.97
CA LEU A 118 -5.32 -0.79 -0.56
C LEU A 118 -5.94 0.55 -0.21
N ARG A 119 -5.70 1.55 -1.06
CA ARG A 119 -6.26 2.86 -0.82
C ARG A 119 -7.77 2.83 -0.80
N ARG A 120 -8.37 2.08 -1.72
CA ARG A 120 -9.81 1.98 -1.80
C ARG A 120 -10.40 1.35 -0.54
N VAL A 121 -9.75 0.30 -0.04
CA VAL A 121 -10.21 -0.38 1.17
C VAL A 121 -10.05 0.52 2.39
N LEU A 122 -8.97 1.28 2.46
CA LEU A 122 -8.66 2.10 3.62
C LEU A 122 -9.31 3.48 3.56
N ASP A 123 -9.93 3.82 2.44
CA ASP A 123 -10.57 5.12 2.29
C ASP A 123 -11.94 5.05 2.95
N LEU A 124 -12.07 5.72 4.06
CA LEU A 124 -13.31 5.70 4.82
C LEU A 124 -14.17 6.94 4.61
N GLY A 125 -13.93 7.63 3.55
CA GLY A 125 -14.74 8.81 3.22
C GLY A 125 -14.03 10.12 3.48
#